data_a27bb7a80efe00e52f6f01bdf2f7eb9a
#
_entry.id   a27bb7a80efe00e52f6f01bdf2f7eb9a
#
_cell.length_a   1.000
_cell.length_b   1.000
_cell.length_c   1.000
_cell.angle_alpha   90.00
_cell.angle_beta   90.00
_cell.angle_gamma   90.00
#
_symmetry.space_group_name_H-M   'P 1'
#
loop_
_entity.id
_entity.type
_entity.pdbx_description
1 polymer ?
#
loop_
_entity_poly.entity_id
_entity_poly.type
_entity_poly.pdbx_seq_one_letter_code
_entity_poly.pdbx_strand_id
1 'polypeptide(L)'
;MGSTIKPYVYTLAMENGFSPCDQVRHVEQTLIDENGRPWSPRNASKKRYGEMVTIKWGLANSDNWVTAYLMGKLNPYQLVRLIHSFGVQNKQIDPVVSLCLGPCEISVGEMVSAYSAFANRGIRTAPVFVTRIEDNEGNVLANFTPQMDEVISETSAYKMLVMLRAVINEGTGGVYAVYMVLLPIWEERQVQPTVILTVGSWDSPLHWYPVYG
;
A
#
# COMPACT_ATOMS: atom_id res chain seq x y z
N MET A 1 -8.43 -8.64 -1.41
CA MET A 1 -7.47 -7.51 -1.43
C MET A 1 -6.88 -7.23 -2.81
N GLY A 2 -6.46 -8.23 -3.57
CA GLY A 2 -5.90 -8.07 -4.91
C GLY A 2 -4.64 -7.19 -4.94
N SER A 3 -4.44 -6.41 -6.02
CA SER A 3 -3.20 -5.63 -6.23
C SER A 3 -2.91 -4.56 -5.18
N THR A 4 -3.83 -4.25 -4.29
CA THR A 4 -3.57 -3.33 -3.17
C THR A 4 -2.64 -3.93 -2.10
N ILE A 5 -2.31 -5.23 -2.18
CA ILE A 5 -1.27 -5.85 -1.35
C ILE A 5 0.14 -5.49 -1.82
N LYS A 6 0.33 -5.16 -3.09
CA LYS A 6 1.67 -4.94 -3.65
C LYS A 6 2.50 -3.92 -2.87
N PRO A 7 1.97 -2.79 -2.39
CA PRO A 7 2.73 -1.89 -1.54
C PRO A 7 3.39 -2.56 -0.33
N TYR A 8 2.76 -3.57 0.30
CA TYR A 8 3.39 -4.30 1.41
C TYR A 8 4.58 -5.15 0.94
N VAL A 9 4.45 -5.81 -0.22
CA VAL A 9 5.55 -6.59 -0.81
C VAL A 9 6.74 -5.68 -1.14
N TYR A 10 6.46 -4.54 -1.74
CA TYR A 10 7.49 -3.56 -2.11
C TYR A 10 8.09 -2.89 -0.87
N THR A 11 7.30 -2.64 0.16
CA THR A 11 7.80 -2.17 1.46
C THR A 11 8.77 -3.17 2.07
N LEU A 12 8.39 -4.45 2.10
CA LEU A 12 9.27 -5.50 2.60
C LEU A 12 10.58 -5.57 1.78
N ALA A 13 10.50 -5.37 0.46
CA ALA A 13 11.70 -5.28 -0.38
C ALA A 13 12.58 -4.08 0.00
N MET A 14 11.98 -2.88 0.22
CA MET A 14 12.73 -1.69 0.63
C MET A 14 13.42 -1.87 1.98
N GLU A 15 12.75 -2.51 2.95
CA GLU A 15 13.32 -2.88 4.27
C GLU A 15 14.46 -3.91 4.13
N ASN A 16 14.43 -4.76 3.10
CA ASN A 16 15.50 -5.72 2.79
C ASN A 16 16.58 -5.16 1.85
N GLY A 17 16.69 -3.83 1.72
CA GLY A 17 17.79 -3.16 1.04
C GLY A 17 17.58 -2.87 -0.45
N PHE A 18 16.43 -3.22 -1.02
CA PHE A 18 16.12 -2.85 -2.39
C PHE A 18 15.90 -1.33 -2.54
N SER A 19 16.03 -0.88 -3.79
CA SER A 19 15.82 0.51 -4.19
C SER A 19 14.73 0.60 -5.28
N PRO A 20 13.94 1.68 -5.33
CA PRO A 20 13.02 1.94 -6.43
C PRO A 20 13.68 1.93 -7.82
N CYS A 21 14.98 2.24 -7.88
CA CYS A 21 15.76 2.31 -9.11
C CYS A 21 16.40 0.97 -9.52
N ASP A 22 16.36 -0.05 -8.66
CA ASP A 22 16.89 -1.36 -9.00
C ASP A 22 16.17 -1.93 -10.21
N GLN A 23 16.95 -2.52 -11.10
CA GLN A 23 16.44 -3.04 -12.36
C GLN A 23 16.26 -4.55 -12.31
N VAL A 24 15.15 -5.00 -12.85
CA VAL A 24 14.84 -6.42 -13.04
C VAL A 24 14.47 -6.68 -14.49
N ARG A 25 14.79 -7.89 -14.98
CA ARG A 25 14.36 -8.29 -16.31
C ARG A 25 12.88 -8.62 -16.31
N HIS A 26 12.11 -7.98 -17.16
CA HIS A 26 10.66 -8.15 -17.25
C HIS A 26 10.32 -9.43 -18.03
N VAL A 27 10.36 -10.55 -17.35
CA VAL A 27 10.04 -11.89 -17.88
C VAL A 27 9.16 -12.63 -16.90
N GLU A 28 8.48 -13.66 -17.39
CA GLU A 28 7.69 -14.55 -16.56
C GLU A 28 8.52 -15.12 -15.41
N GLN A 29 7.96 -15.10 -14.20
CA GLN A 29 8.58 -15.61 -13.00
C GLN A 29 7.88 -16.89 -12.57
N THR A 30 8.65 -17.93 -12.28
CA THR A 30 8.14 -19.17 -11.71
C THR A 30 8.72 -19.32 -10.29
N LEU A 31 7.84 -19.39 -9.31
CA LEU A 31 8.17 -19.65 -7.92
C LEU A 31 7.74 -21.07 -7.55
N ILE A 32 8.30 -21.60 -6.48
CA ILE A 32 7.84 -22.88 -5.93
C ILE A 32 6.90 -22.57 -4.78
N ASP A 33 5.68 -23.11 -4.85
CA ASP A 33 4.69 -22.99 -3.80
C ASP A 33 5.05 -23.85 -2.56
N GLU A 34 4.25 -23.74 -1.51
CA GLU A 34 4.40 -24.47 -0.25
C GLU A 34 4.26 -26.01 -0.40
N ASN A 35 3.71 -26.46 -1.51
CA ASN A 35 3.54 -27.88 -1.85
C ASN A 35 4.63 -28.38 -2.81
N GLY A 36 5.64 -27.58 -3.10
CA GLY A 36 6.71 -27.90 -4.04
C GLY A 36 6.32 -27.82 -5.52
N ARG A 37 5.18 -27.20 -5.85
CA ARG A 37 4.69 -27.09 -7.23
C ARG A 37 5.12 -25.76 -7.84
N PRO A 38 5.42 -25.72 -9.16
CA PRO A 38 5.72 -24.48 -9.86
C PRO A 38 4.45 -23.61 -9.94
N TRP A 39 4.58 -22.37 -9.51
CA TRP A 39 3.57 -21.33 -9.58
C TRP A 39 4.08 -20.14 -10.37
N SER A 40 3.36 -19.73 -11.41
CA SER A 40 3.70 -18.60 -12.27
C SER A 40 2.50 -17.67 -12.39
N PRO A 41 2.60 -16.40 -11.97
CA PRO A 41 1.50 -15.47 -12.11
C PRO A 41 1.31 -15.05 -13.57
N ARG A 42 0.06 -14.89 -13.97
CA ARG A 42 -0.26 -14.22 -15.24
C ARG A 42 -0.07 -12.72 -15.09
N ASN A 43 0.43 -12.07 -16.13
CA ASN A 43 0.51 -10.62 -16.18
C ASN A 43 -0.56 -10.05 -17.11
N ALA A 44 -1.10 -8.87 -16.76
CA ALA A 44 -2.14 -8.20 -17.55
C ALA A 44 -1.61 -7.73 -18.91
N SER A 45 -0.33 -7.38 -18.98
CA SER A 45 0.32 -6.86 -20.19
C SER A 45 1.68 -7.51 -20.39
N LYS A 46 2.03 -7.78 -21.64
CA LYS A 46 3.39 -8.19 -22.06
C LYS A 46 4.21 -7.01 -22.60
N LYS A 47 3.74 -5.78 -22.42
CA LYS A 47 4.48 -4.58 -22.78
C LYS A 47 5.85 -4.59 -22.09
N ARG A 48 6.91 -4.30 -22.83
CA ARG A 48 8.30 -4.35 -22.35
C ARG A 48 8.82 -5.75 -21.96
N TYR A 49 8.21 -6.82 -22.49
CA TYR A 49 8.71 -8.19 -22.27
C TYR A 49 10.18 -8.33 -22.70
N GLY A 50 11.00 -8.88 -21.82
CA GLY A 50 12.44 -9.08 -22.05
C GLY A 50 13.32 -7.86 -21.76
N GLU A 51 12.75 -6.67 -21.55
CA GLU A 51 13.49 -5.46 -21.21
C GLU A 51 13.88 -5.40 -19.72
N MET A 52 14.84 -4.54 -19.41
CA MET A 52 15.12 -4.14 -18.02
C MET A 52 14.13 -3.06 -17.59
N VAL A 53 13.47 -3.29 -16.46
CA VAL A 53 12.52 -2.34 -15.87
C VAL A 53 12.89 -2.07 -14.43
N THR A 54 12.57 -0.87 -13.92
CA THR A 54 12.81 -0.56 -12.51
C THR A 54 11.74 -1.17 -11.61
N ILE A 55 12.09 -1.41 -10.35
CA ILE A 55 11.12 -1.83 -9.32
C ILE A 55 9.98 -0.79 -9.23
N LYS A 56 10.30 0.51 -9.27
CA LYS A 56 9.32 1.61 -9.34
C LYS A 56 8.32 1.43 -10.50
N TRP A 57 8.82 1.11 -11.70
CA TRP A 57 7.97 0.85 -12.85
C TRP A 57 7.04 -0.34 -12.62
N GLY A 58 7.54 -1.40 -11.98
CA GLY A 58 6.75 -2.58 -11.64
C GLY A 58 5.53 -2.26 -10.76
N LEU A 59 5.72 -1.45 -9.72
CA LEU A 59 4.60 -1.01 -8.88
C LEU A 59 3.67 -0.06 -9.64
N ALA A 60 4.21 0.91 -10.36
CA ALA A 60 3.43 1.90 -11.12
C ALA A 60 2.48 1.24 -12.13
N ASN A 61 2.92 0.17 -12.80
CA ASN A 61 2.12 -0.57 -13.77
C ASN A 61 1.38 -1.77 -13.18
N SER A 62 1.41 -1.92 -11.86
CA SER A 62 0.80 -3.07 -11.16
C SER A 62 1.24 -4.42 -11.74
N ASP A 63 2.53 -4.54 -12.07
CA ASP A 63 3.11 -5.67 -12.76
C ASP A 63 3.24 -6.89 -11.83
N ASN A 64 2.73 -8.05 -12.28
CA ASN A 64 2.75 -9.27 -11.48
C ASN A 64 4.10 -9.98 -11.53
N TRP A 65 4.84 -9.88 -12.63
CA TRP A 65 6.12 -10.56 -12.77
C TRP A 65 7.21 -9.88 -11.93
N VAL A 66 7.23 -8.54 -11.91
CA VAL A 66 8.14 -7.79 -11.00
C VAL A 66 7.78 -8.07 -9.54
N THR A 67 6.49 -8.13 -9.21
CA THR A 67 6.04 -8.47 -7.86
C THR A 67 6.45 -9.89 -7.46
N ALA A 68 6.28 -10.87 -8.36
CA ALA A 68 6.72 -12.26 -8.13
C ALA A 68 8.25 -12.37 -8.03
N TYR A 69 9.01 -11.63 -8.86
CA TYR A 69 10.47 -11.56 -8.72
C TYR A 69 10.87 -11.11 -7.31
N LEU A 70 10.25 -10.04 -6.79
CA LEU A 70 10.51 -9.59 -5.42
C LEU A 70 10.12 -10.68 -4.40
N MET A 71 8.94 -11.28 -4.54
CA MET A 71 8.50 -12.34 -3.63
C MET A 71 9.46 -13.54 -3.63
N GLY A 72 10.06 -13.88 -4.77
CA GLY A 72 11.08 -14.93 -4.86
C GLY A 72 12.40 -14.61 -4.13
N LYS A 73 12.62 -13.34 -3.73
CA LYS A 73 13.77 -12.89 -2.91
C LYS A 73 13.39 -12.64 -1.46
N LEU A 74 12.12 -12.68 -1.14
CA LEU A 74 11.57 -12.36 0.17
C LEU A 74 10.96 -13.62 0.80
N ASN A 75 10.68 -13.55 2.11
CA ASN A 75 10.07 -14.63 2.85
C ASN A 75 8.57 -14.33 3.07
N PRO A 76 7.63 -15.23 2.65
CA PRO A 76 6.19 -15.03 2.86
C PRO A 76 5.81 -14.82 4.34
N TYR A 77 6.49 -15.46 5.28
CA TYR A 77 6.26 -15.26 6.73
C TYR A 77 6.61 -13.83 7.17
N GLN A 78 7.65 -13.23 6.59
CA GLN A 78 7.99 -11.83 6.87
C GLN A 78 6.94 -10.88 6.29
N LEU A 79 6.37 -11.21 5.13
CA LEU A 79 5.28 -10.43 4.54
C LEU A 79 4.04 -10.45 5.44
N VAL A 80 3.64 -11.62 5.94
CA VAL A 80 2.51 -11.73 6.89
C VAL A 80 2.77 -10.91 8.16
N ARG A 81 3.99 -11.00 8.73
CA ARG A 81 4.37 -10.20 9.90
C ARG A 81 4.28 -8.70 9.62
N LEU A 82 4.77 -8.26 8.45
CA LEU A 82 4.70 -6.86 8.06
C LEU A 82 3.24 -6.40 7.90
N ILE A 83 2.38 -7.19 7.28
CA ILE A 83 0.94 -6.90 7.15
C ILE A 83 0.30 -6.71 8.53
N HIS A 84 0.62 -7.59 9.49
CA HIS A 84 0.12 -7.45 10.86
C HIS A 84 0.69 -6.23 11.60
N SER A 85 1.97 -5.88 11.39
CA SER A 85 2.54 -4.66 12.00
C SER A 85 1.85 -3.39 11.52
N PHE A 86 1.32 -3.40 10.29
CA PHE A 86 0.47 -2.33 9.77
C PHE A 86 -0.95 -2.29 10.36
N GLY A 87 -1.24 -3.15 11.35
CA GLY A 87 -2.49 -3.15 12.10
C GLY A 87 -3.60 -4.01 11.53
N VAL A 88 -3.30 -4.86 10.55
CA VAL A 88 -4.27 -5.83 10.01
C VAL A 88 -4.52 -6.93 11.04
N GLN A 89 -5.80 -7.15 11.38
CA GLN A 89 -6.22 -8.06 12.44
C GLN A 89 -6.55 -9.48 11.94
N ASN A 90 -6.70 -9.66 10.61
CA ASN A 90 -7.02 -10.97 10.06
C ASN A 90 -5.89 -11.95 10.33
N LYS A 91 -6.18 -12.97 11.17
CA LYS A 91 -5.22 -14.03 11.54
C LYS A 91 -5.15 -15.17 10.52
N GLN A 92 -6.02 -15.17 9.51
CA GLN A 92 -6.11 -16.22 8.49
C GLN A 92 -5.39 -15.83 7.20
N ILE A 93 -4.23 -15.19 7.33
CA ILE A 93 -3.38 -14.84 6.19
C ILE A 93 -2.29 -15.92 6.08
N ASP A 94 -2.42 -16.78 5.08
CA ASP A 94 -1.45 -17.85 4.86
C ASP A 94 -0.14 -17.31 4.28
N PRO A 95 1.02 -17.73 4.81
CA PRO A 95 2.33 -17.30 4.34
C PRO A 95 2.77 -18.07 3.08
N VAL A 96 2.05 -17.88 2.00
CA VAL A 96 2.27 -18.53 0.70
C VAL A 96 2.86 -17.55 -0.32
N VAL A 97 3.57 -18.05 -1.32
CA VAL A 97 4.19 -17.18 -2.35
C VAL A 97 3.16 -16.38 -3.15
N SER A 98 1.97 -16.96 -3.37
CA SER A 98 0.87 -16.29 -4.07
C SER A 98 0.27 -15.11 -3.29
N LEU A 99 0.57 -14.99 -1.98
CA LEU A 99 0.14 -13.85 -1.15
C LEU A 99 0.54 -12.50 -1.75
N CYS A 100 1.62 -12.45 -2.51
CA CYS A 100 2.07 -11.23 -3.18
C CYS A 100 1.07 -10.65 -4.20
N LEU A 101 0.05 -11.41 -4.58
CA LEU A 101 -1.04 -10.97 -5.46
C LEU A 101 -2.38 -10.76 -4.72
N GLY A 102 -2.41 -10.95 -3.39
CA GLY A 102 -3.51 -10.56 -2.51
C GLY A 102 -4.69 -11.50 -2.40
N PRO A 103 -4.50 -12.83 -2.34
CA PRO A 103 -5.57 -13.77 -2.02
C PRO A 103 -5.88 -13.77 -0.51
N CYS A 104 -6.10 -12.59 0.08
CA CYS A 104 -6.45 -12.43 1.49
C CYS A 104 -7.49 -11.32 1.66
N GLU A 105 -8.19 -11.36 2.77
CA GLU A 105 -9.23 -10.40 3.11
C GLU A 105 -8.70 -9.42 4.16
N ILE A 106 -8.85 -8.13 3.88
CA ILE A 106 -8.53 -7.02 4.78
C ILE A 106 -9.65 -6.00 4.64
N SER A 107 -10.12 -5.46 5.74
CA SER A 107 -11.17 -4.44 5.73
C SER A 107 -10.66 -3.10 5.17
N VAL A 108 -11.56 -2.30 4.63
CA VAL A 108 -11.22 -0.96 4.12
C VAL A 108 -10.65 -0.08 5.23
N GLY A 109 -11.20 -0.16 6.46
CA GLY A 109 -10.71 0.60 7.60
C GLY A 109 -9.27 0.23 7.97
N GLU A 110 -8.91 -1.07 7.97
CA GLU A 110 -7.54 -1.52 8.20
C GLU A 110 -6.61 -1.05 7.09
N MET A 111 -7.06 -1.07 5.82
CA MET A 111 -6.27 -0.58 4.69
C MET A 111 -5.96 0.90 4.79
N VAL A 112 -6.95 1.74 5.13
CA VAL A 112 -6.77 3.18 5.33
C VAL A 112 -5.77 3.44 6.45
N SER A 113 -5.95 2.77 7.61
CA SER A 113 -5.02 2.86 8.73
C SER A 113 -3.60 2.45 8.34
N ALA A 114 -3.45 1.32 7.64
CA ALA A 114 -2.15 0.83 7.22
C ALA A 114 -1.44 1.79 6.26
N TYR A 115 -2.15 2.29 5.26
CA TYR A 115 -1.58 3.20 4.27
C TYR A 115 -1.21 4.58 4.85
N SER A 116 -1.78 4.97 6.00
CA SER A 116 -1.37 6.21 6.69
C SER A 116 0.13 6.22 7.02
N ALA A 117 0.74 5.05 7.23
CA ALA A 117 2.17 4.93 7.52
C ALA A 117 3.05 5.46 6.38
N PHE A 118 2.65 5.27 5.11
CA PHE A 118 3.44 5.76 3.97
C PHE A 118 3.47 7.29 3.92
N ALA A 119 2.36 7.94 4.26
CA ALA A 119 2.27 9.40 4.28
C ALA A 119 2.86 10.02 5.56
N ASN A 120 2.88 9.27 6.65
CA ASN A 120 3.29 9.72 7.98
C ASN A 120 4.67 9.14 8.39
N ARG A 121 5.65 9.16 7.47
CA ARG A 121 7.06 8.82 7.72
C ARG A 121 7.27 7.45 8.37
N GLY A 122 6.40 6.49 8.08
CA GLY A 122 6.48 5.14 8.63
C GLY A 122 5.65 4.92 9.90
N ILE A 123 4.96 5.94 10.38
CA ILE A 123 4.10 5.88 11.55
C ILE A 123 2.65 5.63 11.14
N ARG A 124 2.13 4.47 11.49
CA ARG A 124 0.71 4.13 11.32
C ARG A 124 -0.12 4.88 12.35
N THR A 125 -1.26 5.41 11.93
CA THR A 125 -2.24 6.02 12.82
C THR A 125 -3.53 5.19 12.82
N ALA A 126 -3.95 4.73 13.99
CA ALA A 126 -5.23 4.02 14.13
C ALA A 126 -6.38 5.02 13.96
N PRO A 127 -7.45 4.64 13.20
CA PRO A 127 -8.61 5.53 13.05
C PRO A 127 -9.32 5.73 14.38
N VAL A 128 -9.69 6.97 14.65
CA VAL A 128 -10.48 7.37 15.84
C VAL A 128 -11.80 7.92 15.34
N PHE A 129 -12.89 7.36 15.83
CA PHE A 129 -14.26 7.76 15.46
C PHE A 129 -14.90 8.71 16.48
N VAL A 130 -14.40 8.69 17.72
CA VAL A 130 -14.83 9.58 18.81
C VAL A 130 -13.58 10.19 19.41
N THR A 131 -13.44 11.50 19.31
CA THR A 131 -12.30 12.22 19.86
C THR A 131 -12.56 12.72 21.29
N ARG A 132 -13.84 13.01 21.63
CA ARG A 132 -14.22 13.57 22.91
C ARG A 132 -15.66 13.21 23.25
N ILE A 133 -15.94 12.99 24.53
CA ILE A 133 -17.27 12.86 25.11
C ILE A 133 -17.47 13.98 26.13
N GLU A 134 -18.59 14.68 26.04
CA GLU A 134 -18.96 15.77 26.94
C GLU A 134 -20.34 15.49 27.57
N ASP A 135 -20.58 16.07 28.74
CA ASP A 135 -21.91 16.11 29.33
C ASP A 135 -22.76 17.26 28.74
N ASN A 136 -24.02 17.37 29.20
CA ASN A 136 -24.93 18.41 28.74
C ASN A 136 -24.53 19.83 29.16
N GLU A 137 -23.56 19.95 30.08
CA GLU A 137 -23.04 21.22 30.59
C GLU A 137 -21.75 21.63 29.87
N GLY A 138 -21.24 20.79 28.96
CA GLY A 138 -20.01 21.01 28.21
C GLY A 138 -18.75 20.55 28.94
N ASN A 139 -18.85 19.85 30.07
CA ASN A 139 -17.69 19.29 30.74
C ASN A 139 -17.18 18.08 29.99
N VAL A 140 -15.89 18.00 29.81
CA VAL A 140 -15.25 16.86 29.12
C VAL A 140 -15.21 15.65 30.03
N LEU A 141 -15.92 14.58 29.63
CA LEU A 141 -15.96 13.31 30.37
C LEU A 141 -14.82 12.38 29.94
N ALA A 142 -14.47 12.38 28.66
CA ALA A 142 -13.38 11.57 28.13
C ALA A 142 -12.77 12.19 26.86
N ASN A 143 -11.46 12.03 26.70
CA ASN A 143 -10.72 12.34 25.47
C ASN A 143 -10.09 11.05 24.91
N PHE A 144 -10.10 10.91 23.59
CA PHE A 144 -9.48 9.80 22.88
C PHE A 144 -8.46 10.33 21.90
N THR A 145 -7.25 9.80 21.96
CA THR A 145 -6.17 10.11 21.03
C THR A 145 -5.91 8.89 20.13
N PRO A 146 -5.58 9.10 18.85
CA PRO A 146 -5.23 7.99 17.98
C PRO A 146 -3.97 7.28 18.49
N GLN A 147 -3.99 5.94 18.44
CA GLN A 147 -2.81 5.15 18.66
C GLN A 147 -1.89 5.28 17.45
N MET A 148 -0.61 5.53 17.69
CA MET A 148 0.41 5.71 16.67
C MET A 148 1.53 4.70 16.91
N ASP A 149 1.87 3.93 15.87
CA ASP A 149 2.90 2.89 15.91
C ASP A 149 3.88 3.09 14.75
N GLU A 150 5.18 3.12 15.01
CA GLU A 150 6.20 3.06 13.97
C GLU A 150 6.23 1.63 13.40
N VAL A 151 5.92 1.46 12.11
CA VAL A 151 5.78 0.15 11.47
C VAL A 151 6.84 -0.11 10.41
N ILE A 152 7.43 0.94 9.86
CA ILE A 152 8.56 0.90 8.92
C ILE A 152 9.48 2.09 9.15
N SER A 153 10.71 1.99 8.67
CA SER A 153 11.66 3.10 8.71
C SER A 153 11.21 4.30 7.87
N GLU A 154 11.55 5.52 8.29
CA GLU A 154 11.26 6.74 7.52
C GLU A 154 11.83 6.66 6.11
N THR A 155 13.02 6.08 5.96
CA THR A 155 13.65 5.88 4.65
C THR A 155 12.81 4.99 3.73
N SER A 156 12.28 3.89 4.23
CA SER A 156 11.41 2.99 3.45
C SER A 156 10.06 3.63 3.15
N ALA A 157 9.49 4.37 4.10
CA ALA A 157 8.28 5.14 3.88
C ALA A 157 8.47 6.16 2.74
N TYR A 158 9.61 6.89 2.71
CA TYR A 158 9.92 7.82 1.64
C TYR A 158 10.08 7.12 0.28
N LYS A 159 10.83 6.00 0.23
CA LYS A 159 10.96 5.19 -1.00
C LYS A 159 9.58 4.75 -1.51
N MET A 160 8.72 4.28 -0.61
CA MET A 160 7.35 3.86 -0.96
C MET A 160 6.50 5.04 -1.44
N LEU A 161 6.62 6.22 -0.83
CA LEU A 161 5.91 7.43 -1.28
C LEU A 161 6.29 7.80 -2.72
N VAL A 162 7.60 7.74 -3.05
CA VAL A 162 8.08 7.97 -4.43
C VAL A 162 7.46 6.96 -5.41
N MET A 163 7.39 5.68 -5.03
CA MET A 163 6.80 4.64 -5.89
C MET A 163 5.28 4.79 -6.03
N LEU A 164 4.57 5.13 -4.95
CA LEU A 164 3.13 5.35 -4.97
C LEU A 164 2.75 6.59 -5.81
N ARG A 165 3.56 7.65 -5.76
CA ARG A 165 3.41 8.80 -6.67
C ARG A 165 3.57 8.39 -8.13
N ALA A 166 4.47 7.46 -8.44
CA ALA A 166 4.63 6.96 -9.80
C ALA A 166 3.40 6.16 -10.28
N VAL A 167 2.67 5.47 -9.39
CA VAL A 167 1.39 4.83 -9.74
C VAL A 167 0.40 5.84 -10.31
N ILE A 168 0.34 7.03 -9.73
CA ILE A 168 -0.56 8.12 -10.15
C ILE A 168 -0.03 8.83 -11.40
N ASN A 169 1.27 9.17 -11.41
CA ASN A 169 1.84 10.06 -12.45
C ASN A 169 2.24 9.30 -13.72
N GLU A 170 2.66 8.05 -13.61
CA GLU A 170 3.30 7.27 -14.67
C GLU A 170 2.61 5.92 -14.94
N GLY A 171 1.64 5.55 -14.11
CA GLY A 171 1.10 4.19 -14.05
C GLY A 171 -0.44 4.09 -14.18
N THR A 172 -0.96 3.03 -13.56
CA THR A 172 -2.38 2.65 -13.63
C THR A 172 -3.33 3.66 -12.98
N GLY A 173 -2.83 4.52 -12.10
CA GLY A 173 -3.59 5.58 -11.43
C GLY A 173 -3.74 6.87 -12.25
N GLY A 174 -3.15 6.97 -13.44
CA GLY A 174 -3.11 8.20 -14.24
C GLY A 174 -4.49 8.76 -14.60
N VAL A 175 -5.51 7.93 -14.73
CA VAL A 175 -6.90 8.37 -14.96
C VAL A 175 -7.42 9.21 -13.79
N TYR A 176 -6.98 8.90 -12.56
CA TYR A 176 -7.37 9.65 -11.36
C TYR A 176 -6.55 10.93 -11.17
N ALA A 177 -5.33 11.00 -11.70
CA ALA A 177 -4.50 12.21 -11.65
C ALA A 177 -5.18 13.40 -12.31
N VAL A 178 -5.94 13.16 -13.38
CA VAL A 178 -6.71 14.21 -14.08
C VAL A 178 -7.78 14.83 -13.18
N TYR A 179 -8.34 14.05 -12.24
CA TYR A 179 -9.34 14.55 -11.29
C TYR A 179 -8.69 15.21 -10.05
N MET A 180 -7.46 14.84 -9.70
CA MET A 180 -6.75 15.39 -8.53
C MET A 180 -5.98 16.70 -8.82
N VAL A 181 -5.74 17.05 -10.09
CA VAL A 181 -5.09 18.31 -10.49
C VAL A 181 -5.94 19.55 -10.11
N LEU A 182 -7.20 19.38 -9.71
CA LEU A 182 -8.04 20.47 -9.23
C LEU A 182 -7.90 20.79 -7.73
N LEU A 183 -7.01 20.14 -7.01
CA LEU A 183 -6.72 20.49 -5.61
C LEU A 183 -5.28 21.01 -5.49
N PRO A 184 -5.06 22.35 -5.49
CA PRO A 184 -3.76 22.95 -5.23
C PRO A 184 -3.45 22.86 -3.74
N ILE A 185 -2.92 21.74 -3.26
CA ILE A 185 -2.50 21.58 -1.87
C ILE A 185 -1.08 21.01 -1.84
N TRP A 186 -0.09 21.81 -2.28
CA TRP A 186 1.31 21.51 -2.05
C TRP A 186 2.22 22.74 -2.01
N GLU A 187 1.70 23.89 -1.63
CA GLU A 187 2.59 25.00 -1.23
C GLU A 187 2.05 25.67 0.04
N GLU A 188 2.86 25.64 1.08
CA GLU A 188 2.81 26.48 2.28
C GLU A 188 1.61 26.36 3.21
N ARG A 189 1.42 25.21 3.88
CA ARG A 189 0.97 25.20 5.30
C ARG A 189 1.29 23.86 5.95
N GLN A 190 1.66 23.88 7.23
CA GLN A 190 1.73 22.73 8.14
C GLN A 190 0.33 22.11 8.32
N VAL A 191 -0.15 21.41 7.30
CA VAL A 191 -1.39 20.62 7.39
C VAL A 191 -0.96 19.17 7.29
N GLN A 192 -1.35 18.36 8.26
CA GLN A 192 -1.14 16.91 8.21
C GLN A 192 -1.64 16.38 6.87
N PRO A 193 -0.86 15.55 6.16
CA PRO A 193 -1.25 15.07 4.85
C PRO A 193 -2.48 14.17 4.97
N THR A 194 -3.60 14.62 4.45
CA THR A 194 -4.78 13.76 4.28
C THR A 194 -4.50 12.82 3.11
N VAL A 195 -4.26 11.56 3.41
CA VAL A 195 -4.11 10.52 2.39
C VAL A 195 -5.49 10.16 1.87
N ILE A 196 -5.82 10.59 0.67
CA ILE A 196 -7.01 10.13 -0.04
C ILE A 196 -6.65 8.82 -0.74
N LEU A 197 -7.04 7.70 -0.14
CA LEU A 197 -6.95 6.39 -0.75
C LEU A 197 -8.23 6.12 -1.54
N THR A 198 -8.15 6.21 -2.86
CA THR A 198 -9.21 5.69 -3.72
C THR A 198 -9.02 4.18 -3.88
N VAL A 199 -9.80 3.40 -3.13
CA VAL A 199 -9.97 1.97 -3.38
C VAL A 199 -11.08 1.84 -4.41
N GLY A 200 -10.73 1.81 -5.70
CA GLY A 200 -11.70 1.59 -6.77
C GLY A 200 -11.98 0.10 -6.97
N SER A 201 -13.19 -0.35 -6.67
CA SER A 201 -13.74 -1.54 -7.30
C SER A 201 -14.43 -1.12 -8.61
N TRP A 202 -14.35 -1.97 -9.62
CA TRP A 202 -14.75 -1.68 -11.01
C TRP A 202 -16.24 -1.43 -11.26
N ASP A 203 -17.13 -1.46 -10.25
CA ASP A 203 -18.57 -1.55 -10.46
C ASP A 203 -19.47 -0.48 -9.80
N SER A 204 -18.92 0.61 -9.22
CA SER A 204 -19.80 1.66 -8.67
C SER A 204 -19.11 3.02 -8.54
N PRO A 205 -19.71 4.12 -9.05
CA PRO A 205 -19.24 5.46 -8.74
C PRO A 205 -19.61 5.81 -7.30
N LEU A 206 -18.62 5.88 -6.41
CA LEU A 206 -18.81 6.38 -5.06
C LEU A 206 -18.77 7.91 -5.06
N HIS A 207 -19.88 8.54 -4.66
CA HIS A 207 -19.93 9.95 -4.34
C HIS A 207 -19.25 10.21 -2.99
N TRP A 208 -18.28 11.11 -2.98
CA TRP A 208 -17.56 11.54 -1.77
C TRP A 208 -18.08 12.90 -1.32
N TYR A 209 -18.41 13.01 -0.05
CA TYR A 209 -18.65 14.30 0.61
C TYR A 209 -17.42 14.64 1.45
N PRO A 210 -16.86 15.86 1.33
CA PRO A 210 -15.78 16.29 2.23
C PRO A 210 -16.36 16.52 3.62
N VAL A 211 -15.78 15.89 4.63
CA VAL A 211 -16.02 16.21 6.02
C VAL A 211 -15.00 17.26 6.43
N TYR A 212 -15.48 18.49 6.63
CA TYR A 212 -14.69 19.56 7.23
C TYR A 212 -14.84 19.44 8.75
N GLY A 213 -13.74 19.33 9.45
CA GLY A 213 -13.61 19.51 10.89
C GLY A 213 -12.57 20.55 11.20
#